data_038da2f30ac16b204b88a97b42c71019
#
_entry.id   038da2f30ac16b204b88a97b42c71019
#
_cell.length_a   1.000
_cell.length_b   1.000
_cell.length_c   1.000
_cell.angle_alpha   90.00
_cell.angle_beta   90.00
_cell.angle_gamma   90.00
#
_symmetry.space_group_name_H-M   'P 1'
#
loop_
_entity.id
_entity.type
_entity.pdbx_description
1 polymer ?
#
loop_
_entity_poly.entity_id
_entity_poly.type
_entity_poly.pdbx_seq_one_letter_code
_entity_poly.pdbx_strand_id
1 'polypeptide(L)'
;MGVRFLFNFFLISYIAIGQNDYIEYIPNTKEKLPMIFIKGGNFMMGSEKSEIGHFGDEGPKHEVKIDAFWIGKFEITWNLYNLFVSREIDQYQRSKSNSDEVSIDVDAVTGATTPYVEMSFGMGVDDFPAISMTQLAASKFCEWLSAMTGNFYRLPTEAEWEYACRAGSDSAFNFGDDISKLKDYAWYDENSEDKYQKVGTKNPNDWGIHDMHGNVAEWTLDQYSPISYRQRKDKLTENPFVEPIKVYPRVVKGGSWMDNQKRLRSASRRGSSKQWKRQDPQIPKSLWWHTDAQFLGFRVIRPLNTPPEKLQKKYWGY
;
A
#
# COMPACT_ATOMS: atom_id res chain seq x y z
N MET A 1 -62.34 18.39 19.55
CA MET A 1 -60.98 18.74 19.98
C MET A 1 -60.02 17.71 19.37
N GLY A 2 -59.49 18.03 18.21
CA GLY A 2 -58.64 17.09 17.44
C GLY A 2 -57.17 17.48 17.59
N VAL A 3 -56.39 16.60 18.16
CA VAL A 3 -54.94 16.77 18.32
C VAL A 3 -54.25 16.35 16.98
N ARG A 4 -53.65 17.31 16.28
CA ARG A 4 -52.82 17.06 15.09
C ARG A 4 -51.40 16.77 15.60
N PHE A 5 -50.90 15.53 15.40
CA PHE A 5 -49.52 15.19 15.53
C PHE A 5 -48.78 15.65 14.26
N LEU A 6 -47.85 16.61 14.41
CA LEU A 6 -46.87 16.98 13.41
C LEU A 6 -45.68 16.01 13.54
N PHE A 7 -45.52 15.14 12.52
CA PHE A 7 -44.31 14.36 12.32
C PHE A 7 -43.25 15.26 11.69
N ASN A 8 -42.26 15.68 12.44
CA ASN A 8 -41.04 16.28 11.88
C ASN A 8 -40.15 15.18 11.25
N PHE A 9 -40.12 15.11 9.94
CA PHE A 9 -39.12 14.36 9.22
C PHE A 9 -37.80 15.13 9.29
N PHE A 10 -36.86 14.67 10.11
CA PHE A 10 -35.47 15.08 9.97
C PHE A 10 -34.88 14.41 8.71
N LEU A 11 -34.71 15.18 7.64
CA LEU A 11 -33.88 14.79 6.52
C LEU A 11 -32.42 14.83 7.00
N ILE A 12 -31.86 13.67 7.33
CA ILE A 12 -30.41 13.52 7.46
C ILE A 12 -29.86 13.56 6.04
N SER A 13 -29.36 14.73 5.63
CA SER A 13 -28.58 14.85 4.41
C SER A 13 -27.24 14.10 4.60
N TYR A 14 -27.18 12.88 4.13
CA TYR A 14 -25.89 12.22 3.89
C TYR A 14 -25.14 13.06 2.83
N ILE A 15 -24.09 13.75 3.26
CA ILE A 15 -23.10 14.30 2.32
C ILE A 15 -22.44 13.05 1.72
N ALA A 16 -22.84 12.69 0.50
CA ALA A 16 -22.13 11.68 -0.28
C ALA A 16 -20.74 12.26 -0.54
N ILE A 17 -19.72 11.77 0.17
CA ILE A 17 -18.32 11.98 -0.20
C ILE A 17 -18.21 11.49 -1.64
N GLY A 18 -17.85 12.37 -2.57
CA GLY A 18 -17.76 12.02 -3.99
C GLY A 18 -16.81 10.84 -4.14
N GLN A 19 -17.34 9.72 -4.67
CA GLN A 19 -16.58 8.49 -4.97
C GLN A 19 -15.76 8.71 -6.25
N ASN A 20 -14.86 9.70 -6.23
CA ASN A 20 -14.00 10.09 -7.34
C ASN A 20 -12.55 10.06 -6.91
N ASP A 21 -11.66 10.00 -7.87
CA ASP A 21 -10.24 10.23 -7.68
C ASP A 21 -10.04 11.62 -7.06
N TYR A 22 -9.01 11.75 -6.22
CA TYR A 22 -8.65 13.02 -5.62
C TYR A 22 -7.13 13.16 -5.46
N ILE A 23 -6.70 14.36 -5.13
CA ILE A 23 -5.31 14.65 -4.79
C ILE A 23 -5.26 15.07 -3.32
N GLU A 24 -4.51 14.31 -2.50
CA GLU A 24 -4.17 14.76 -1.16
C GLU A 24 -2.99 15.72 -1.23
N TYR A 25 -3.15 16.90 -0.67
CA TYR A 25 -2.10 17.92 -0.60
C TYR A 25 -1.46 17.89 0.78
N ILE A 26 -0.14 17.76 0.83
CA ILE A 26 0.59 17.79 2.10
C ILE A 26 0.70 19.25 2.58
N PRO A 27 0.23 19.56 3.79
CA PRO A 27 0.23 20.94 4.29
C PRO A 27 1.58 21.63 4.18
N ASN A 28 1.56 22.89 3.74
CA ASN A 28 2.74 23.75 3.57
C ASN A 28 3.83 23.19 2.64
N THR A 29 3.48 22.33 1.71
CA THR A 29 4.41 21.83 0.67
C THR A 29 3.78 21.91 -0.71
N LYS A 30 4.59 21.64 -1.75
CA LYS A 30 4.09 21.42 -3.12
C LYS A 30 3.80 19.94 -3.41
N GLU A 31 4.11 19.06 -2.46
CA GLU A 31 3.99 17.62 -2.66
C GLU A 31 2.51 17.19 -2.69
N LYS A 32 2.25 16.21 -3.53
CA LYS A 32 0.90 15.72 -3.85
C LYS A 32 0.89 14.20 -3.80
N LEU A 33 -0.20 13.68 -3.30
CA LEU A 33 -0.48 12.25 -3.32
C LEU A 33 -1.77 12.00 -4.12
N PRO A 34 -1.68 11.68 -5.42
CA PRO A 34 -2.85 11.32 -6.21
C PRO A 34 -3.43 9.98 -5.73
N MET A 35 -4.74 9.98 -5.47
CA MET A 35 -5.49 8.83 -4.96
C MET A 35 -6.57 8.41 -5.97
N ILE A 36 -6.54 7.15 -6.39
CA ILE A 36 -7.49 6.56 -7.33
C ILE A 36 -8.60 5.86 -6.55
N PHE A 37 -9.85 6.15 -6.88
CA PHE A 37 -11.01 5.50 -6.26
C PHE A 37 -11.21 4.11 -6.83
N ILE A 38 -11.21 3.11 -5.97
CA ILE A 38 -11.47 1.71 -6.30
C ILE A 38 -12.85 1.33 -5.81
N LYS A 39 -13.75 1.06 -6.74
CA LYS A 39 -15.08 0.53 -6.42
C LYS A 39 -14.93 -0.87 -5.85
N GLY A 40 -15.54 -1.13 -4.71
CA GLY A 40 -15.56 -2.47 -4.12
C GLY A 40 -16.19 -3.51 -5.05
N GLY A 41 -15.80 -4.76 -4.89
CA GLY A 41 -16.28 -5.86 -5.73
C GLY A 41 -15.69 -7.21 -5.35
N ASN A 42 -16.04 -8.24 -6.12
CA ASN A 42 -15.51 -9.58 -5.96
C ASN A 42 -14.42 -9.85 -7.01
N PHE A 43 -13.43 -10.64 -6.64
CA PHE A 43 -12.42 -11.15 -7.56
C PHE A 43 -11.88 -12.50 -7.10
N MET A 44 -11.19 -13.19 -8.00
CA MET A 44 -10.49 -14.43 -7.69
C MET A 44 -9.05 -14.16 -7.31
N MET A 45 -8.74 -14.24 -6.00
CA MET A 45 -7.40 -14.00 -5.45
C MET A 45 -6.52 -15.24 -5.61
N GLY A 46 -5.25 -15.02 -5.98
CA GLY A 46 -4.27 -16.08 -6.17
C GLY A 46 -4.18 -16.53 -7.62
N SER A 47 -3.48 -17.65 -7.84
CA SER A 47 -3.27 -18.24 -9.16
C SER A 47 -3.51 -19.76 -9.17
N GLU A 48 -3.85 -20.28 -10.34
CA GLU A 48 -3.94 -21.72 -10.59
C GLU A 48 -2.55 -22.32 -10.80
N LYS A 49 -2.39 -23.61 -10.53
CA LYS A 49 -1.13 -24.33 -10.75
C LYS A 49 -0.67 -24.34 -12.21
N SER A 50 -1.61 -24.14 -13.14
CA SER A 50 -1.35 -24.04 -14.58
C SER A 50 -0.79 -22.70 -15.02
N GLU A 51 -0.89 -21.65 -14.17
CA GLU A 51 -0.37 -20.32 -14.50
C GLU A 51 1.17 -20.35 -14.58
N ILE A 52 1.72 -19.87 -15.69
CA ILE A 52 3.16 -19.88 -15.92
C ILE A 52 3.87 -19.07 -14.83
N GLY A 53 4.78 -19.69 -14.11
CA GLY A 53 5.51 -19.05 -13.02
C GLY A 53 4.82 -19.11 -11.65
N HIS A 54 3.71 -19.85 -11.52
CA HIS A 54 3.01 -20.09 -10.25
C HIS A 54 3.96 -20.57 -9.14
N PHE A 55 3.81 -20.00 -7.95
CA PHE A 55 4.44 -20.48 -6.71
C PHE A 55 3.41 -21.16 -5.82
N GLY A 56 3.80 -22.20 -5.11
CA GLY A 56 2.89 -23.05 -4.34
C GLY A 56 2.13 -22.39 -3.19
N ASP A 57 2.50 -21.16 -2.82
CA ASP A 57 1.85 -20.35 -1.80
C ASP A 57 0.80 -19.36 -2.36
N GLU A 58 0.66 -19.30 -3.69
CA GLU A 58 -0.32 -18.46 -4.39
C GLU A 58 -1.68 -19.17 -4.60
N GLY A 59 -1.80 -20.39 -4.15
CA GLY A 59 -2.99 -21.21 -4.36
C GLY A 59 -3.52 -21.88 -3.09
N PRO A 60 -4.77 -22.38 -3.16
CA PRO A 60 -5.69 -22.34 -4.31
C PRO A 60 -6.26 -20.93 -4.57
N LYS A 61 -6.59 -20.65 -5.83
CA LYS A 61 -7.38 -19.47 -6.23
C LYS A 61 -8.72 -19.52 -5.49
N HIS A 62 -9.16 -18.39 -4.91
CA HIS A 62 -10.36 -18.33 -4.08
C HIS A 62 -11.06 -16.98 -4.21
N GLU A 63 -12.36 -16.98 -3.97
CA GLU A 63 -13.18 -15.77 -4.12
C GLU A 63 -13.02 -14.83 -2.91
N VAL A 64 -12.79 -13.55 -3.21
CA VAL A 64 -12.64 -12.49 -2.22
C VAL A 64 -13.54 -11.32 -2.60
N LYS A 65 -14.20 -10.72 -1.60
CA LYS A 65 -14.93 -9.46 -1.73
C LYS A 65 -14.15 -8.35 -1.02
N ILE A 66 -13.95 -7.25 -1.71
CA ILE A 66 -13.26 -6.05 -1.22
C ILE A 66 -14.24 -4.89 -1.17
N ASP A 67 -14.24 -4.16 -0.05
CA ASP A 67 -14.97 -2.90 0.07
C ASP A 67 -14.28 -1.80 -0.74
N ALA A 68 -15.00 -0.69 -1.00
CA ALA A 68 -14.44 0.44 -1.73
C ALA A 68 -13.37 1.18 -0.92
N PHE A 69 -12.34 1.67 -1.60
CA PHE A 69 -11.23 2.41 -1.01
C PHE A 69 -10.56 3.33 -2.05
N TRP A 70 -9.68 4.20 -1.61
CA TRP A 70 -8.74 4.90 -2.49
C TRP A 70 -7.35 4.33 -2.32
N ILE A 71 -6.59 4.26 -3.41
CA ILE A 71 -5.20 3.78 -3.42
C ILE A 71 -4.29 4.82 -4.04
N GLY A 72 -3.07 4.96 -3.54
CA GLY A 72 -2.05 5.78 -4.15
C GLY A 72 -1.83 5.39 -5.62
N LYS A 73 -1.93 6.38 -6.53
CA LYS A 73 -1.70 6.17 -7.96
C LYS A 73 -0.31 5.59 -8.24
N PHE A 74 0.65 5.97 -7.41
CA PHE A 74 2.06 5.59 -7.48
C PHE A 74 2.51 5.00 -6.13
N GLU A 75 3.69 4.40 -6.12
CA GLU A 75 4.45 4.13 -4.91
C GLU A 75 4.76 5.46 -4.18
N ILE A 76 4.95 5.43 -2.87
CA ILE A 76 5.37 6.61 -2.12
C ILE A 76 6.78 7.01 -2.55
N THR A 77 6.94 8.25 -3.01
CA THR A 77 8.23 8.79 -3.47
C THR A 77 9.10 9.25 -2.32
N TRP A 78 10.41 9.39 -2.58
CA TRP A 78 11.34 10.01 -1.65
C TRP A 78 10.94 11.45 -1.29
N ASN A 79 10.35 12.20 -2.24
CA ASN A 79 9.84 13.54 -1.95
C ASN A 79 8.84 13.53 -0.79
N LEU A 80 7.90 12.58 -0.79
CA LEU A 80 6.90 12.43 0.28
C LEU A 80 7.51 11.79 1.54
N TYR A 81 8.30 10.73 1.39
CA TYR A 81 8.84 9.99 2.53
C TYR A 81 9.84 10.82 3.35
N ASN A 82 10.64 11.67 2.69
CA ASN A 82 11.58 12.55 3.37
C ASN A 82 10.90 13.60 4.25
N LEU A 83 9.66 14.02 3.94
CA LEU A 83 8.89 14.90 4.84
C LEU A 83 8.61 14.24 6.19
N PHE A 84 8.30 12.93 6.17
CA PHE A 84 8.12 12.14 7.39
C PHE A 84 9.43 11.90 8.14
N VAL A 85 10.55 11.71 7.44
CA VAL A 85 11.86 11.48 8.07
C VAL A 85 12.42 12.76 8.68
N SER A 86 12.31 13.91 7.98
CA SER A 86 12.84 15.20 8.45
C SER A 86 11.98 15.84 9.52
N ARG A 87 10.66 15.61 9.50
CA ARG A 87 9.68 16.21 10.42
C ARG A 87 9.63 17.74 10.39
N GLU A 88 10.26 18.39 9.42
CA GLU A 88 10.37 19.86 9.32
C GLU A 88 9.03 20.56 9.13
N ILE A 89 8.03 19.85 8.60
CA ILE A 89 6.71 20.42 8.32
C ILE A 89 5.64 20.10 9.36
N ASP A 90 5.96 19.40 10.42
CA ASP A 90 4.98 18.91 11.41
C ASP A 90 4.20 20.06 12.07
N GLN A 91 4.84 21.22 12.28
CA GLN A 91 4.19 22.41 12.77
C GLN A 91 3.05 22.94 11.88
N TYR A 92 2.97 22.48 10.64
CA TYR A 92 1.92 22.85 9.69
C TYR A 92 0.81 21.78 9.58
N GLN A 93 0.74 20.87 10.55
CA GLN A 93 -0.39 19.95 10.66
C GLN A 93 -1.71 20.71 10.45
N ARG A 94 -2.61 20.17 9.63
CA ARG A 94 -3.93 20.78 9.43
C ARG A 94 -4.65 20.96 10.75
N SER A 95 -5.27 22.12 10.97
CA SER A 95 -6.09 22.36 12.16
C SER A 95 -7.21 21.30 12.27
N LYS A 96 -7.35 20.73 13.46
CA LYS A 96 -8.35 19.69 13.73
C LYS A 96 -9.77 20.23 13.53
N SER A 97 -10.63 19.40 12.97
CA SER A 97 -12.03 19.69 12.74
C SER A 97 -12.90 18.50 13.11
N ASN A 98 -14.22 18.73 13.29
CA ASN A 98 -15.18 17.64 13.57
C ASN A 98 -15.38 16.68 12.38
N SER A 99 -14.88 17.03 11.18
CA SER A 99 -14.94 16.19 9.99
C SER A 99 -13.72 15.30 9.82
N ASP A 100 -12.71 15.40 10.70
CA ASP A 100 -11.51 14.59 10.62
C ASP A 100 -11.79 13.13 10.94
N GLU A 101 -11.25 12.23 10.12
CA GLU A 101 -11.34 10.78 10.32
C GLU A 101 -10.41 10.32 11.45
N VAL A 102 -9.36 11.10 11.70
CA VAL A 102 -8.39 10.89 12.78
C VAL A 102 -8.12 12.19 13.53
N SER A 103 -7.90 12.10 14.83
CA SER A 103 -7.63 13.25 15.70
C SER A 103 -6.26 13.16 16.38
N ILE A 104 -5.31 12.47 15.77
CA ILE A 104 -3.95 12.30 16.28
C ILE A 104 -3.16 13.60 16.10
N ASP A 105 -2.38 13.96 17.14
CA ASP A 105 -1.34 14.96 17.03
C ASP A 105 -0.13 14.38 16.33
N VAL A 106 0.42 15.12 15.37
CA VAL A 106 1.61 14.68 14.65
C VAL A 106 2.80 14.45 15.58
N ASP A 107 2.92 15.23 16.64
CA ASP A 107 3.95 15.06 17.68
C ASP A 107 3.85 13.74 18.44
N ALA A 108 2.66 13.12 18.48
CA ALA A 108 2.46 11.81 19.08
C ALA A 108 2.92 10.66 18.17
N VAL A 109 3.18 10.93 16.88
CA VAL A 109 3.61 9.91 15.93
C VAL A 109 5.12 9.68 16.03
N THR A 110 5.51 8.44 16.26
CA THR A 110 6.94 8.07 16.29
C THR A 110 7.56 8.24 14.90
N GLY A 111 8.58 9.07 14.80
CA GLY A 111 9.33 9.33 13.57
C GLY A 111 10.45 8.34 13.31
N ALA A 112 10.81 8.15 12.05
CA ALA A 112 11.96 7.36 11.65
C ALA A 112 13.26 8.06 12.08
N THR A 113 14.23 7.29 12.57
CA THR A 113 15.58 7.81 12.81
C THR A 113 16.29 8.02 11.48
N THR A 114 17.08 9.09 11.39
CA THR A 114 17.95 9.32 10.23
C THR A 114 18.86 8.12 10.00
N PRO A 115 18.93 7.58 8.77
CA PRO A 115 19.79 6.45 8.47
C PRO A 115 21.27 6.87 8.47
N TYR A 116 22.19 5.92 8.70
CA TYR A 116 23.64 6.18 8.66
C TYR A 116 24.19 6.36 7.25
N VAL A 117 23.48 5.84 6.27
CA VAL A 117 23.83 5.95 4.85
C VAL A 117 22.66 6.51 4.09
N GLU A 118 22.94 7.13 2.98
CA GLU A 118 21.91 7.60 2.06
C GLU A 118 21.18 6.39 1.47
N MET A 119 19.86 6.28 1.75
CA MET A 119 19.07 5.07 1.49
C MET A 119 18.50 4.98 0.08
N SER A 120 18.74 5.97 -0.79
CA SER A 120 18.50 5.82 -2.23
C SER A 120 19.65 5.08 -2.94
N PHE A 121 20.79 4.92 -2.26
CA PHE A 121 22.01 4.31 -2.81
C PHE A 121 22.46 4.95 -4.13
N GLY A 122 22.16 6.23 -4.32
CA GLY A 122 22.48 7.00 -5.52
C GLY A 122 21.64 6.67 -6.75
N MET A 123 20.58 5.86 -6.60
CA MET A 123 19.71 5.47 -7.73
C MET A 123 18.69 6.54 -8.13
N GLY A 124 18.49 7.59 -7.30
CA GLY A 124 17.61 8.73 -7.59
C GLY A 124 16.63 9.04 -6.45
N VAL A 125 16.19 10.30 -6.37
CA VAL A 125 15.31 10.82 -5.31
C VAL A 125 14.08 11.52 -5.89
N ASP A 126 14.25 12.50 -6.78
CA ASP A 126 13.14 13.32 -7.30
C ASP A 126 12.19 12.52 -8.19
N ASP A 127 10.98 12.28 -7.71
CA ASP A 127 9.95 11.43 -8.31
C ASP A 127 10.30 9.93 -8.36
N PHE A 128 11.31 9.50 -7.63
CA PHE A 128 11.63 8.07 -7.49
C PHE A 128 10.96 7.48 -6.24
N PRO A 129 10.62 6.17 -6.24
CA PRO A 129 10.01 5.52 -5.08
C PRO A 129 10.97 5.49 -3.90
N ALA A 130 10.45 5.74 -2.70
CA ALA A 130 11.19 5.52 -1.47
C ALA A 130 11.37 4.03 -1.21
N ILE A 131 12.59 3.64 -0.79
CA ILE A 131 12.94 2.24 -0.60
C ILE A 131 13.57 1.97 0.76
N SER A 132 13.82 0.68 1.03
CA SER A 132 14.62 0.22 2.18
C SER A 132 14.00 0.48 3.55
N MET A 133 12.76 0.96 3.67
CA MET A 133 12.09 1.09 4.95
C MET A 133 11.54 -0.25 5.44
N THR A 134 11.43 -0.41 6.76
CA THR A 134 10.69 -1.53 7.34
C THR A 134 9.19 -1.35 7.17
N GLN A 135 8.41 -2.43 7.33
CA GLN A 135 6.95 -2.33 7.33
C GLN A 135 6.46 -1.43 8.47
N LEU A 136 7.12 -1.45 9.63
CA LEU A 136 6.83 -0.54 10.73
C LEU A 136 6.99 0.92 10.29
N ALA A 137 8.10 1.25 9.64
CA ALA A 137 8.35 2.62 9.16
C ALA A 137 7.31 3.05 8.12
N ALA A 138 6.93 2.17 7.19
CA ALA A 138 5.86 2.43 6.23
C ALA A 138 4.49 2.63 6.91
N SER A 139 4.18 1.85 7.96
CA SER A 139 2.96 2.03 8.76
C SER A 139 2.98 3.35 9.56
N LYS A 140 4.14 3.75 10.09
CA LYS A 140 4.29 5.04 10.79
C LYS A 140 4.25 6.24 9.85
N PHE A 141 4.70 6.09 8.60
CA PHE A 141 4.44 7.08 7.56
C PHE A 141 2.92 7.25 7.33
N CYS A 142 2.16 6.17 7.27
CA CYS A 142 0.70 6.25 7.11
C CYS A 142 0.04 6.95 8.30
N GLU A 143 0.50 6.69 9.52
CA GLU A 143 0.02 7.36 10.74
C GLU A 143 0.36 8.85 10.71
N TRP A 144 1.59 9.22 10.35
CA TRP A 144 2.03 10.60 10.18
C TRP A 144 1.21 11.34 9.10
N LEU A 145 1.01 10.71 7.93
CA LEU A 145 0.19 11.26 6.86
C LEU A 145 -1.25 11.50 7.34
N SER A 146 -1.77 10.56 8.12
CA SER A 146 -3.12 10.68 8.69
C SER A 146 -3.20 11.84 9.70
N ALA A 147 -2.21 12.00 10.57
CA ALA A 147 -2.13 13.12 11.48
C ALA A 147 -2.03 14.47 10.74
N MET A 148 -1.19 14.56 9.72
CA MET A 148 -1.00 15.78 8.93
C MET A 148 -2.26 16.22 8.19
N THR A 149 -3.04 15.28 7.68
CA THR A 149 -4.17 15.56 6.77
C THR A 149 -5.56 15.41 7.41
N GLY A 150 -5.66 14.71 8.55
CA GLY A 150 -6.92 14.36 9.20
C GLY A 150 -7.69 13.24 8.52
N ASN A 151 -7.23 12.69 7.40
CA ASN A 151 -7.78 11.53 6.70
C ASN A 151 -7.07 10.26 7.17
N PHE A 152 -7.78 9.11 7.22
CA PHE A 152 -7.17 7.87 7.68
C PHE A 152 -6.44 7.13 6.54
N TYR A 153 -5.14 6.99 6.65
CA TYR A 153 -4.29 6.23 5.71
C TYR A 153 -3.66 5.00 6.38
N ARG A 154 -3.48 3.94 5.61
CA ARG A 154 -2.75 2.73 6.01
C ARG A 154 -2.14 2.03 4.80
N LEU A 155 -1.30 1.03 5.06
CA LEU A 155 -0.89 0.09 4.02
C LEU A 155 -2.11 -0.70 3.49
N PRO A 156 -2.12 -1.14 2.23
CA PRO A 156 -3.13 -2.07 1.75
C PRO A 156 -3.01 -3.42 2.46
N THR A 157 -4.11 -4.14 2.61
CA THR A 157 -4.03 -5.60 2.82
C THR A 157 -3.52 -6.27 1.56
N GLU A 158 -3.03 -7.50 1.68
CA GLU A 158 -2.61 -8.29 0.51
C GLU A 158 -3.71 -8.42 -0.54
N ALA A 159 -4.95 -8.58 -0.09
CA ALA A 159 -6.11 -8.74 -0.97
C ALA A 159 -6.51 -7.42 -1.67
N GLU A 160 -6.48 -6.29 -0.97
CA GLU A 160 -6.71 -4.96 -1.56
C GLU A 160 -5.65 -4.64 -2.61
N TRP A 161 -4.39 -4.95 -2.32
CA TRP A 161 -3.29 -4.75 -3.24
C TRP A 161 -3.47 -5.58 -4.51
N GLU A 162 -3.77 -6.90 -4.39
CA GLU A 162 -3.96 -7.77 -5.56
C GLU A 162 -5.20 -7.39 -6.37
N TYR A 163 -6.29 -7.00 -5.71
CA TYR A 163 -7.50 -6.50 -6.37
C TYR A 163 -7.20 -5.25 -7.22
N ALA A 164 -6.47 -4.29 -6.64
CA ALA A 164 -6.04 -3.08 -7.33
C ALA A 164 -5.06 -3.38 -8.48
N CYS A 165 -4.13 -4.31 -8.28
CA CYS A 165 -3.18 -4.74 -9.31
C CYS A 165 -3.87 -5.35 -10.52
N ARG A 166 -4.82 -6.25 -10.29
CA ARG A 166 -5.56 -6.94 -11.34
C ARG A 166 -6.44 -5.99 -12.17
N ALA A 167 -7.02 -4.97 -11.55
CA ALA A 167 -7.92 -4.02 -12.21
C ALA A 167 -8.99 -4.70 -13.09
N GLY A 168 -9.57 -5.80 -12.58
CA GLY A 168 -10.58 -6.60 -13.28
C GLY A 168 -10.02 -7.75 -14.13
N SER A 169 -8.71 -7.90 -14.28
CA SER A 169 -8.09 -9.01 -15.02
C SER A 169 -8.02 -10.29 -14.17
N ASP A 170 -8.33 -11.44 -14.78
CA ASP A 170 -8.13 -12.78 -14.20
C ASP A 170 -6.80 -13.43 -14.60
N SER A 171 -6.01 -12.78 -15.45
CA SER A 171 -4.74 -13.25 -16.00
C SER A 171 -3.56 -13.04 -15.04
N ALA A 172 -2.37 -13.51 -15.43
CA ALA A 172 -1.15 -13.36 -14.64
C ALA A 172 -0.77 -11.88 -14.39
N PHE A 173 -1.05 -11.02 -15.39
CA PHE A 173 -0.83 -9.57 -15.32
C PHE A 173 -2.13 -8.82 -15.61
N ASN A 174 -2.20 -7.53 -15.26
CA ASN A 174 -3.37 -6.70 -15.55
C ASN A 174 -3.68 -6.62 -17.05
N PHE A 175 -2.66 -6.69 -17.91
CA PHE A 175 -2.76 -6.61 -19.38
C PHE A 175 -2.90 -7.97 -20.08
N GLY A 176 -3.08 -9.08 -19.34
CA GLY A 176 -3.22 -10.44 -19.87
C GLY A 176 -2.00 -11.33 -19.58
N ASP A 177 -1.84 -12.40 -20.38
CA ASP A 177 -0.76 -13.39 -20.20
C ASP A 177 0.39 -13.23 -21.21
N ASP A 178 0.30 -12.26 -22.13
CA ASP A 178 1.32 -11.98 -23.12
C ASP A 178 2.52 -11.26 -22.50
N ILE A 179 3.54 -12.03 -22.16
CA ILE A 179 4.74 -11.56 -21.49
C ILE A 179 5.56 -10.55 -22.33
N SER A 180 5.39 -10.54 -23.65
CA SER A 180 6.10 -9.59 -24.52
C SER A 180 5.72 -8.13 -24.26
N LYS A 181 4.53 -7.91 -23.66
CA LYS A 181 4.01 -6.60 -23.26
C LYS A 181 4.55 -6.13 -21.91
N LEU A 182 5.16 -7.01 -21.10
CA LEU A 182 5.60 -6.68 -19.75
C LEU A 182 6.50 -5.44 -19.70
N LYS A 183 7.39 -5.28 -20.66
CA LYS A 183 8.27 -4.11 -20.78
C LYS A 183 7.56 -2.76 -20.88
N ASP A 184 6.30 -2.75 -21.32
CA ASP A 184 5.50 -1.54 -21.48
C ASP A 184 4.81 -1.14 -20.15
N TYR A 185 4.68 -2.08 -19.19
CA TYR A 185 3.98 -1.92 -17.92
C TYR A 185 4.88 -2.01 -16.70
N ALA A 186 6.11 -2.49 -16.84
CA ALA A 186 6.98 -2.81 -15.71
C ALA A 186 8.44 -2.41 -15.93
N TRP A 187 9.07 -1.99 -14.81
CA TRP A 187 10.51 -1.95 -14.66
C TRP A 187 10.96 -3.21 -13.89
N TYR A 188 11.79 -4.05 -14.50
CA TYR A 188 12.21 -5.33 -13.96
C TYR A 188 13.64 -5.68 -14.44
N ASP A 189 14.19 -6.83 -14.09
CA ASP A 189 15.59 -7.19 -14.32
C ASP A 189 16.08 -7.03 -15.77
N GLU A 190 15.20 -7.22 -16.78
CA GLU A 190 15.58 -7.11 -18.18
C GLU A 190 15.66 -5.67 -18.71
N ASN A 191 15.04 -4.67 -18.03
CA ASN A 191 14.92 -3.31 -18.58
C ASN A 191 15.16 -2.17 -17.57
N SER A 192 15.47 -2.49 -16.31
CA SER A 192 15.60 -1.51 -15.23
C SER A 192 16.95 -0.80 -15.16
N GLU A 193 17.96 -1.30 -15.88
CA GLU A 193 19.36 -0.83 -15.78
C GLU A 193 19.92 -0.97 -14.35
N ASP A 194 19.61 -2.09 -13.68
CA ASP A 194 20.03 -2.43 -12.32
C ASP A 194 19.63 -1.38 -11.26
N LYS A 195 18.52 -0.66 -11.45
CA LYS A 195 18.01 0.33 -10.49
C LYS A 195 16.50 0.53 -10.66
N TYR A 196 15.85 1.03 -9.58
CA TYR A 196 14.48 1.51 -9.69
C TYR A 196 14.42 2.77 -10.56
N GLN A 197 13.24 3.07 -11.08
CA GLN A 197 12.99 4.17 -12.00
C GLN A 197 11.95 5.14 -11.41
N LYS A 198 11.81 6.32 -12.01
CA LYS A 198 10.76 7.29 -11.62
C LYS A 198 9.38 6.65 -11.69
N VAL A 199 8.54 6.96 -10.71
CA VAL A 199 7.17 6.45 -10.67
C VAL A 199 6.36 6.91 -11.87
N GLY A 200 5.44 6.08 -12.35
CA GLY A 200 4.49 6.43 -13.40
C GLY A 200 5.06 6.54 -14.80
N THR A 201 6.26 6.02 -15.06
CA THR A 201 6.91 6.09 -16.38
C THR A 201 6.54 4.92 -17.30
N LYS A 202 5.88 3.89 -16.78
CA LYS A 202 5.27 2.79 -17.53
C LYS A 202 3.76 2.96 -17.62
N ASN A 203 3.11 2.18 -18.48
CA ASN A 203 1.66 2.22 -18.64
C ASN A 203 0.96 1.83 -17.32
N PRO A 204 -0.14 2.51 -16.96
CA PRO A 204 -0.97 2.11 -15.83
C PRO A 204 -1.80 0.86 -16.17
N ASN A 205 -2.38 0.25 -15.15
CA ASN A 205 -3.46 -0.71 -15.34
C ASN A 205 -4.78 0.00 -15.75
N ASP A 206 -5.84 -0.78 -16.02
CA ASP A 206 -7.13 -0.26 -16.50
C ASP A 206 -7.84 0.67 -15.49
N TRP A 207 -7.41 0.68 -14.23
CA TRP A 207 -7.91 1.60 -13.20
C TRP A 207 -7.00 2.84 -13.01
N GLY A 208 -5.97 3.01 -13.84
CA GLY A 208 -5.08 4.16 -13.81
C GLY A 208 -3.97 4.09 -12.75
N ILE A 209 -3.71 2.92 -12.18
CA ILE A 209 -2.67 2.70 -11.17
C ILE A 209 -1.39 2.25 -11.87
N HIS A 210 -0.27 2.91 -11.57
CA HIS A 210 1.04 2.60 -12.15
C HIS A 210 1.88 1.68 -11.25
N ASP A 211 2.88 1.07 -11.86
CA ASP A 211 3.98 0.35 -11.22
C ASP A 211 3.54 -0.84 -10.34
N MET A 212 2.37 -1.44 -10.67
CA MET A 212 1.86 -2.61 -9.95
C MET A 212 2.63 -3.91 -10.30
N HIS A 213 3.44 -3.89 -11.34
CA HIS A 213 4.26 -4.98 -11.82
C HIS A 213 5.72 -4.53 -11.92
N GLY A 214 6.50 -4.61 -10.85
CA GLY A 214 7.92 -4.21 -10.85
C GLY A 214 8.17 -2.85 -10.21
N ASN A 215 9.17 -2.14 -10.67
CA ASN A 215 9.77 -0.96 -10.06
C ASN A 215 10.23 -1.27 -8.62
N VAL A 216 9.41 -1.07 -7.59
CA VAL A 216 9.75 -1.57 -6.26
C VAL A 216 8.67 -2.51 -5.73
N ALA A 217 9.07 -3.56 -5.03
CA ALA A 217 8.15 -4.44 -4.33
C ALA A 217 7.51 -3.70 -3.16
N GLU A 218 6.26 -4.02 -2.81
CA GLU A 218 5.48 -3.20 -1.91
C GLU A 218 5.04 -3.93 -0.65
N TRP A 219 5.19 -3.25 0.48
CA TRP A 219 4.63 -3.71 1.74
C TRP A 219 3.11 -3.79 1.72
N THR A 220 2.59 -4.89 2.25
CA THR A 220 1.19 -4.98 2.68
C THR A 220 1.08 -5.15 4.19
N LEU A 221 -0.13 -5.05 4.76
CA LEU A 221 -0.36 -5.22 6.19
C LEU A 221 -0.16 -6.65 6.69
N ASP A 222 -0.39 -7.63 5.83
CA ASP A 222 -0.59 -9.02 6.23
C ASP A 222 0.67 -9.70 6.78
N GLN A 223 0.47 -10.56 7.78
CA GLN A 223 1.43 -11.60 8.11
C GLN A 223 1.52 -12.59 6.96
N TYR A 224 2.71 -12.85 6.46
CA TYR A 224 2.87 -13.90 5.46
C TYR A 224 2.63 -15.29 6.08
N SER A 225 1.71 -16.03 5.47
CA SER A 225 1.44 -17.42 5.77
C SER A 225 1.31 -18.20 4.45
N PRO A 226 2.12 -19.23 4.21
CA PRO A 226 2.05 -20.01 2.97
C PRO A 226 0.77 -20.85 2.84
N ILE A 227 -0.02 -20.93 3.90
CA ILE A 227 -1.25 -21.73 3.95
C ILE A 227 -2.53 -20.88 4.02
N SER A 228 -2.41 -19.55 4.08
CA SER A 228 -3.57 -18.65 4.26
C SER A 228 -4.63 -18.83 3.17
N TYR A 229 -4.23 -19.03 1.92
CA TYR A 229 -5.15 -19.25 0.80
C TYR A 229 -5.87 -20.60 0.89
N ARG A 230 -5.20 -21.64 1.38
CA ARG A 230 -5.84 -22.95 1.61
C ARG A 230 -6.96 -22.89 2.66
N GLN A 231 -6.81 -22.01 3.66
CA GLN A 231 -7.82 -21.82 4.71
C GLN A 231 -9.07 -21.09 4.21
N ARG A 232 -8.96 -20.41 3.07
CA ARG A 232 -10.04 -19.63 2.42
C ARG A 232 -10.68 -20.37 1.24
N LYS A 233 -10.17 -21.55 0.89
CA LYS A 233 -10.68 -22.36 -0.20
C LYS A 233 -12.18 -22.61 -0.05
N ASP A 234 -12.92 -22.53 -1.14
CA ASP A 234 -14.37 -22.79 -1.24
C ASP A 234 -15.25 -21.88 -0.34
N LYS A 235 -14.73 -20.70 0.02
CA LYS A 235 -15.47 -19.71 0.82
C LYS A 235 -15.27 -18.30 0.23
N LEU A 236 -16.37 -17.58 0.09
CA LEU A 236 -16.28 -16.12 -0.10
C LEU A 236 -15.72 -15.51 1.20
N THR A 237 -14.61 -14.80 1.09
CA THR A 237 -13.99 -14.09 2.23
C THR A 237 -14.07 -12.60 2.01
N GLU A 238 -14.71 -11.88 2.94
CA GLU A 238 -14.84 -10.42 2.85
C GLU A 238 -13.64 -9.76 3.54
N ASN A 239 -13.01 -8.80 2.85
CA ASN A 239 -11.87 -7.99 3.32
C ASN A 239 -10.83 -8.82 4.10
N PRO A 240 -10.29 -9.92 3.52
CA PRO A 240 -9.41 -10.80 4.26
C PRO A 240 -8.13 -10.08 4.69
N PHE A 241 -7.76 -10.31 5.94
CA PHE A 241 -6.55 -9.79 6.56
C PHE A 241 -5.95 -10.84 7.48
N VAL A 242 -4.68 -11.17 7.28
CA VAL A 242 -3.91 -12.03 8.19
C VAL A 242 -3.21 -11.15 9.20
N GLU A 243 -3.78 -11.08 10.40
CA GLU A 243 -3.24 -10.23 11.46
C GLU A 243 -1.78 -10.52 11.77
N PRO A 244 -0.93 -9.50 11.83
CA PRO A 244 0.47 -9.67 12.17
C PRO A 244 0.68 -10.02 13.65
N ILE A 245 1.31 -11.15 13.90
CA ILE A 245 1.73 -11.59 15.25
C ILE A 245 3.25 -11.67 15.42
N LYS A 246 4.00 -11.48 14.34
CA LYS A 246 5.48 -11.52 14.32
C LYS A 246 6.01 -10.43 13.40
N VAL A 247 7.20 -9.95 13.67
CA VAL A 247 7.90 -8.98 12.80
C VAL A 247 8.15 -9.57 11.41
N TYR A 248 8.53 -10.84 11.35
CA TYR A 248 8.79 -11.59 10.11
C TYR A 248 8.09 -12.95 10.12
N PRO A 249 7.69 -13.47 8.94
CA PRO A 249 7.64 -12.78 7.66
C PRO A 249 6.35 -11.94 7.49
N ARG A 250 6.43 -10.81 6.79
CA ARG A 250 5.30 -9.99 6.32
C ARG A 250 5.14 -10.14 4.82
N VAL A 251 3.94 -9.91 4.29
CA VAL A 251 3.70 -10.04 2.85
C VAL A 251 4.23 -8.84 2.09
N VAL A 252 4.89 -9.14 0.96
CA VAL A 252 5.33 -8.19 -0.05
C VAL A 252 4.82 -8.63 -1.42
N LYS A 253 4.38 -7.68 -2.23
CA LYS A 253 3.74 -7.89 -3.54
C LYS A 253 4.47 -7.13 -4.66
N GLY A 254 4.11 -7.39 -5.91
CA GLY A 254 4.48 -6.62 -7.10
C GLY A 254 5.77 -7.05 -7.80
N GLY A 255 6.73 -7.61 -7.06
CA GLY A 255 8.10 -7.76 -7.57
C GLY A 255 8.80 -6.41 -7.74
N SER A 256 10.00 -6.39 -8.28
CA SER A 256 10.83 -5.18 -8.32
C SER A 256 11.71 -5.12 -9.54
N TRP A 257 12.46 -4.04 -9.67
CA TRP A 257 13.47 -3.78 -10.69
C TRP A 257 14.54 -4.88 -10.82
N MET A 258 14.77 -5.66 -9.76
CA MET A 258 15.76 -6.75 -9.74
C MET A 258 15.13 -8.15 -9.84
N ASP A 259 13.82 -8.25 -9.98
CA ASP A 259 13.11 -9.52 -10.07
C ASP A 259 12.77 -9.86 -11.53
N ASN A 260 12.69 -11.15 -11.86
CA ASN A 260 12.23 -11.61 -13.15
C ASN A 260 10.70 -11.66 -13.25
N GLN A 261 10.17 -11.84 -14.45
CA GLN A 261 8.73 -11.81 -14.76
C GLN A 261 7.86 -12.70 -13.85
N LYS A 262 8.40 -13.81 -13.32
CA LYS A 262 7.62 -14.70 -12.44
C LYS A 262 7.23 -14.03 -11.14
N ARG A 263 8.05 -13.10 -10.64
CA ARG A 263 7.78 -12.35 -9.41
C ARG A 263 6.86 -11.15 -9.60
N LEU A 264 6.69 -10.69 -10.85
CA LEU A 264 5.89 -9.52 -11.17
C LEU A 264 4.39 -9.83 -11.37
N ARG A 265 3.97 -11.10 -11.38
CA ARG A 265 2.56 -11.49 -11.57
C ARG A 265 1.67 -10.97 -10.44
N SER A 266 0.43 -10.66 -10.76
CA SER A 266 -0.55 -10.15 -9.79
C SER A 266 -0.67 -11.02 -8.54
N ALA A 267 -0.66 -12.35 -8.71
CA ALA A 267 -0.77 -13.32 -7.62
C ALA A 267 0.54 -13.57 -6.86
N SER A 268 1.70 -13.17 -7.43
CA SER A 268 2.99 -13.42 -6.80
C SER A 268 3.08 -12.76 -5.44
N ARG A 269 3.61 -13.49 -4.47
CA ARG A 269 3.78 -13.04 -3.08
C ARG A 269 5.13 -13.45 -2.54
N ARG A 270 5.67 -12.66 -1.62
CA ARG A 270 6.96 -12.92 -0.96
C ARG A 270 6.84 -12.66 0.54
N GLY A 271 7.38 -13.55 1.35
CA GLY A 271 7.55 -13.30 2.78
C GLY A 271 8.82 -12.50 3.05
N SER A 272 8.71 -11.47 3.88
CA SER A 272 9.86 -10.68 4.32
C SER A 272 10.81 -11.50 5.20
N SER A 273 12.08 -11.07 5.32
CA SER A 273 13.12 -11.78 6.06
C SER A 273 13.95 -10.86 6.94
N LYS A 274 14.38 -11.36 8.10
CA LYS A 274 15.38 -10.69 8.95
C LYS A 274 16.71 -10.48 8.24
N GLN A 275 16.99 -11.23 7.17
CA GLN A 275 18.20 -11.09 6.36
C GLN A 275 18.29 -9.74 5.64
N TRP A 276 17.16 -9.06 5.44
CA TRP A 276 17.09 -7.73 4.82
C TRP A 276 17.71 -6.60 5.69
N LYS A 277 18.18 -6.94 6.89
CA LYS A 277 18.95 -6.07 7.80
C LYS A 277 20.35 -6.63 8.10
N ARG A 278 20.87 -7.53 7.29
CA ARG A 278 22.11 -8.22 7.61
C ARG A 278 23.29 -7.26 7.73
N GLN A 279 23.38 -6.31 6.80
CA GLN A 279 24.48 -5.33 6.74
C GLN A 279 24.28 -4.09 7.61
N ASP A 280 23.14 -3.97 8.31
CA ASP A 280 22.92 -2.87 9.25
C ASP A 280 23.98 -2.87 10.34
N PRO A 281 24.80 -1.81 10.48
CA PRO A 281 25.87 -1.75 11.47
C PRO A 281 25.38 -1.49 12.90
N GLN A 282 24.11 -1.11 13.09
CA GLN A 282 23.58 -0.77 14.41
C GLN A 282 23.41 -1.99 15.32
N ILE A 283 23.62 -1.79 16.62
CA ILE A 283 23.33 -2.76 17.67
C ILE A 283 22.54 -2.06 18.78
N PRO A 284 21.22 -2.38 18.95
CA PRO A 284 20.41 -3.28 18.13
C PRO A 284 20.16 -2.73 16.71
N LYS A 285 19.90 -3.62 15.75
CA LYS A 285 19.65 -3.24 14.36
C LYS A 285 18.43 -2.32 14.25
N SER A 286 18.47 -1.40 13.29
CA SER A 286 17.44 -0.40 13.07
C SER A 286 16.01 -0.99 13.04
N LEU A 287 15.07 -0.32 13.69
CA LEU A 287 13.64 -0.62 13.57
C LEU A 287 13.04 -0.02 12.30
N TRP A 288 13.73 0.93 11.68
CA TRP A 288 13.21 1.77 10.60
C TRP A 288 13.69 1.36 9.21
N TRP A 289 14.89 0.76 9.10
CA TRP A 289 15.54 0.54 7.83
C TRP A 289 15.92 -0.92 7.60
N HIS A 290 15.81 -1.33 6.33
CA HIS A 290 16.29 -2.61 5.80
C HIS A 290 17.45 -2.36 4.83
N THR A 291 18.67 -2.37 5.29
CA THR A 291 19.88 -2.05 4.51
C THR A 291 20.09 -2.92 3.27
N ASP A 292 19.52 -4.12 3.27
CA ASP A 292 19.69 -5.12 2.22
C ASP A 292 18.42 -5.30 1.38
N ALA A 293 17.47 -4.34 1.42
CA ALA A 293 16.22 -4.41 0.68
C ALA A 293 16.00 -3.17 -0.21
N GLN A 294 16.95 -2.87 -1.07
CA GLN A 294 16.91 -1.75 -2.01
C GLN A 294 15.80 -1.87 -3.07
N PHE A 295 15.13 -3.00 -3.10
CA PHE A 295 14.02 -3.31 -3.98
C PHE A 295 12.63 -3.06 -3.37
N LEU A 296 12.55 -2.55 -2.14
CA LEU A 296 11.34 -2.62 -1.33
C LEU A 296 10.86 -1.23 -0.92
N GLY A 297 9.67 -0.88 -1.36
CA GLY A 297 8.94 0.34 -1.03
C GLY A 297 7.51 0.05 -0.55
N PHE A 298 6.59 0.96 -0.79
CA PHE A 298 5.18 0.81 -0.43
C PHE A 298 4.30 1.84 -1.11
N ARG A 299 3.00 1.57 -1.13
CA ARG A 299 1.94 2.57 -1.40
C ARG A 299 0.93 2.59 -0.26
N VAL A 300 0.07 3.61 -0.24
CA VAL A 300 -0.94 3.77 0.81
C VAL A 300 -2.34 3.59 0.25
N ILE A 301 -3.28 3.24 1.13
CA ILE A 301 -4.71 3.29 0.85
C ILE A 301 -5.44 4.14 1.88
N ARG A 302 -6.64 4.60 1.51
CA ARG A 302 -7.65 5.17 2.39
C ARG A 302 -8.94 4.39 2.21
N PRO A 303 -9.46 3.68 3.22
CA PRO A 303 -10.73 2.97 3.10
C PRO A 303 -11.89 3.98 2.98
N LEU A 304 -12.96 3.62 2.24
CA LEU A 304 -14.15 4.47 2.14
C LEU A 304 -14.81 4.67 3.51
N ASN A 305 -14.83 3.61 4.32
CA ASN A 305 -15.36 3.65 5.67
C ASN A 305 -14.19 3.62 6.67
N THR A 306 -13.97 4.74 7.34
CA THR A 306 -12.91 4.85 8.33
C THR A 306 -13.17 3.93 9.52
N PRO A 307 -12.21 3.06 9.89
CA PRO A 307 -12.37 2.13 11.00
C PRO A 307 -12.33 2.88 12.35
N PRO A 308 -12.91 2.29 13.43
CA PRO A 308 -12.80 2.84 14.77
C PRO A 308 -11.34 3.02 15.22
N GLU A 309 -11.07 4.02 16.08
CA GLU A 309 -9.72 4.41 16.52
C GLU A 309 -8.85 3.23 17.00
N LYS A 310 -9.43 2.31 17.78
CA LYS A 310 -8.72 1.10 18.24
C LYS A 310 -8.18 0.26 17.08
N LEU A 311 -8.93 0.18 15.98
CA LEU A 311 -8.52 -0.57 14.80
C LEU A 311 -7.52 0.23 13.94
N GLN A 312 -7.65 1.56 13.90
CA GLN A 312 -6.66 2.44 13.28
C GLN A 312 -5.28 2.21 13.88
N LYS A 313 -5.16 2.27 15.21
CA LYS A 313 -3.91 2.01 15.95
C LYS A 313 -3.31 0.64 15.63
N LYS A 314 -4.16 -0.38 15.55
CA LYS A 314 -3.72 -1.73 15.16
C LYS A 314 -3.10 -1.79 13.76
N TYR A 315 -3.67 -1.06 12.79
CA TYR A 315 -3.10 -0.97 11.44
C TYR A 315 -1.78 -0.22 11.40
N TRP A 316 -1.51 0.66 12.35
CA TRP A 316 -0.23 1.39 12.47
C TRP A 316 0.81 0.70 13.36
N GLY A 317 0.51 -0.53 13.85
CA GLY A 317 1.46 -1.37 14.56
C GLY A 317 1.50 -1.18 16.07
N TYR A 318 0.36 -0.77 16.67
CA TYR A 318 0.17 -0.73 18.12
C TYR A 318 -0.52 -1.98 18.65
#